data_ff1bd352013bafd4f563ba2c4594fd2d
#
_entry.id   ff1bd352013bafd4f563ba2c4594fd2d
#
_cell.length_a   1.000
_cell.length_b   1.000
_cell.length_c   1.000
_cell.angle_alpha   90.00
_cell.angle_beta   90.00
_cell.angle_gamma   90.00
#
_symmetry.space_group_name_H-M   'P 1'
#
loop_
_entity.id
_entity.type
_entity.pdbx_description
1 polymer ?
#
loop_
_entity_poly.entity_id
_entity_poly.type
_entity_poly.pdbx_seq_one_letter_code
_entity_poly.pdbx_strand_id
1 'polypeptide(L)'
;AASDVYKRQEQSWNQFIPTGIQESLRHHSEEAYAAQQRFGSTQWQWDNTVNYDRTFSNVHRLQAFAGISASRKVYNDLKADGQRFASNDLGFNGLFGAADAENRHINNSYSAGSLLSYVARANYSYAYRYFVTVTGRWDGSSKFAKGHQWGFFPSFSLAWDITNEPFFPRLDQVNQIKLRGGYGIVGNQDIGDFMYATLY
;
A
#
# COMPACT_ATOMS: atom_id res chain seq x y z
N ALA A 1 16.91 3.38 13.93
CA ALA A 1 16.07 2.20 14.19
C ALA A 1 15.87 1.45 12.88
N ALA A 2 15.85 0.13 12.92
CA ALA A 2 15.51 -0.75 11.80
C ALA A 2 14.21 -1.50 12.14
N SER A 3 13.39 -1.75 11.14
CA SER A 3 12.16 -2.52 11.29
C SER A 3 11.96 -3.39 10.06
N ASP A 4 11.63 -4.66 10.29
CA ASP A 4 11.35 -5.64 9.24
C ASP A 4 9.95 -6.20 9.45
N VAL A 5 9.17 -6.24 8.38
CA VAL A 5 7.85 -6.87 8.37
C VAL A 5 7.79 -7.88 7.24
N TYR A 6 7.44 -9.11 7.57
CA TYR A 6 7.15 -10.16 6.60
C TYR A 6 5.75 -10.70 6.85
N LYS A 7 4.92 -10.74 5.82
CA LYS A 7 3.57 -11.30 5.88
C LYS A 7 3.31 -12.21 4.69
N ARG A 8 2.91 -13.44 4.98
CA ARG A 8 2.42 -14.39 3.98
C ARG A 8 0.98 -14.78 4.31
N GLN A 9 0.12 -14.76 3.32
CA GLN A 9 -1.27 -15.20 3.43
C GLN A 9 -1.56 -16.18 2.31
N GLU A 10 -2.19 -17.28 2.66
CA GLU A 10 -2.69 -18.27 1.71
C GLU A 10 -4.15 -18.55 2.07
N GLN A 11 -5.00 -18.57 1.07
CA GLN A 11 -6.41 -18.94 1.20
C GLN A 11 -6.76 -19.94 0.11
N SER A 12 -7.56 -20.94 0.44
CA SER A 12 -8.18 -21.83 -0.52
C SER A 12 -9.68 -21.75 -0.34
N TRP A 13 -10.38 -21.76 -1.45
CA TRP A 13 -11.82 -21.80 -1.50
C TRP A 13 -12.29 -22.86 -2.49
N ASN A 14 -13.28 -23.64 -2.08
CA ASN A 14 -13.82 -24.71 -2.89
C ASN A 14 -15.34 -24.60 -2.88
N GLN A 15 -15.95 -24.75 -4.03
CA GLN A 15 -17.39 -24.75 -4.20
C GLN A 15 -17.80 -25.95 -5.03
N PHE A 16 -18.91 -26.57 -4.65
CA PHE A 16 -19.61 -27.55 -5.44
C PHE A 16 -21.12 -27.29 -5.37
N ILE A 17 -21.75 -27.24 -6.52
CA ILE A 17 -23.20 -27.09 -6.68
C ILE A 17 -23.66 -28.29 -7.48
N PRO A 18 -24.37 -29.26 -6.85
CA PRO A 18 -24.92 -30.40 -7.56
C PRO A 18 -26.07 -30.00 -8.48
N THR A 19 -26.38 -30.89 -9.43
CA THR A 19 -27.56 -30.70 -10.30
C THR A 19 -28.85 -30.58 -9.49
N GLY A 20 -29.76 -29.73 -9.92
CA GLY A 20 -31.10 -29.59 -9.37
C GLY A 20 -31.23 -28.69 -8.13
N ILE A 21 -30.14 -28.02 -7.70
CA ILE A 21 -30.18 -27.04 -6.61
C ILE A 21 -30.31 -25.62 -7.18
N GLN A 22 -31.28 -24.87 -6.66
CA GLN A 22 -31.44 -23.45 -6.93
C GLN A 22 -30.65 -22.65 -5.90
N GLU A 23 -29.50 -22.12 -6.30
CA GLU A 23 -28.64 -21.32 -5.41
C GLU A 23 -29.17 -19.89 -5.18
N SER A 24 -29.89 -19.34 -6.14
CA SER A 24 -30.60 -18.06 -6.03
C SER A 24 -31.70 -17.93 -7.09
N LEU A 25 -32.58 -16.94 -6.94
CA LEU A 25 -33.62 -16.60 -7.94
C LEU A 25 -33.06 -16.27 -9.35
N ARG A 26 -31.75 -16.12 -9.49
CA ARG A 26 -31.07 -15.78 -10.75
C ARG A 26 -30.20 -16.92 -11.31
N HIS A 27 -29.91 -17.96 -10.53
CA HIS A 27 -29.11 -19.11 -10.95
C HIS A 27 -29.88 -20.41 -10.72
N HIS A 28 -30.46 -20.91 -11.76
CA HIS A 28 -30.98 -22.26 -11.82
C HIS A 28 -29.92 -23.11 -12.52
N SER A 29 -29.14 -23.87 -11.75
CA SER A 29 -28.17 -24.78 -12.34
C SER A 29 -28.84 -26.09 -12.70
N GLU A 30 -29.18 -26.28 -13.96
CA GLU A 30 -29.58 -27.59 -14.48
C GLU A 30 -28.40 -28.57 -14.51
N GLU A 31 -27.17 -28.03 -14.39
CA GLU A 31 -25.92 -28.74 -14.51
C GLU A 31 -25.04 -28.53 -13.27
N ALA A 32 -24.34 -29.57 -12.81
CA ALA A 32 -23.42 -29.44 -11.70
C ALA A 32 -22.26 -28.52 -12.01
N TYR A 33 -21.86 -27.72 -11.03
CA TYR A 33 -20.74 -26.77 -11.09
C TYR A 33 -19.77 -27.04 -9.96
N ALA A 34 -18.47 -27.02 -10.25
CA ALA A 34 -17.41 -27.11 -9.26
C ALA A 34 -16.34 -26.06 -9.52
N ALA A 35 -15.81 -25.49 -8.46
CA ALA A 35 -14.69 -24.54 -8.55
C ALA A 35 -13.71 -24.76 -7.39
N GLN A 36 -12.44 -24.54 -7.68
CA GLN A 36 -11.37 -24.46 -6.71
C GLN A 36 -10.57 -23.19 -6.96
N GLN A 37 -10.29 -22.45 -5.92
CA GLN A 37 -9.46 -21.24 -5.98
C GLN A 37 -8.37 -21.29 -4.92
N ARG A 38 -7.16 -20.96 -5.32
CA ARG A 38 -6.03 -20.77 -4.41
C ARG A 38 -5.47 -19.37 -4.57
N PHE A 39 -5.44 -18.66 -3.49
CA PHE A 39 -4.97 -17.32 -3.37
C PHE A 39 -3.70 -17.28 -2.52
N GLY A 40 -2.68 -16.57 -2.96
CA GLY A 40 -1.45 -16.32 -2.20
C GLY A 40 -1.05 -14.85 -2.23
N SER A 41 -0.65 -14.32 -1.10
CA SER A 41 -0.07 -12.99 -0.98
C SER A 41 1.16 -13.04 -0.10
N THR A 42 2.27 -12.50 -0.60
CA THR A 42 3.51 -12.32 0.16
C THR A 42 3.89 -10.85 0.14
N GLN A 43 4.12 -10.30 1.32
CA GLN A 43 4.59 -8.92 1.47
C GLN A 43 5.76 -8.88 2.44
N TRP A 44 6.79 -8.11 2.10
CA TRP A 44 7.86 -7.74 3.02
C TRP A 44 8.11 -6.25 2.93
N GLN A 45 8.57 -5.70 4.04
CA GLN A 45 8.98 -4.31 4.18
C GLN A 45 10.19 -4.23 5.09
N TRP A 46 11.13 -3.38 4.73
CA TRP A 46 12.36 -3.12 5.46
C TRP A 46 12.57 -1.62 5.57
N ASP A 47 12.68 -1.12 6.79
CA ASP A 47 12.82 0.29 7.09
C ASP A 47 14.07 0.52 7.95
N ASN A 48 14.88 1.50 7.56
CA ASN A 48 15.98 1.98 8.36
C ASN A 48 15.93 3.49 8.51
N THR A 49 16.14 3.97 9.72
CA THR A 49 16.06 5.39 10.02
C THR A 49 17.16 5.84 10.94
N VAL A 50 17.63 7.06 10.69
CA VAL A 50 18.59 7.79 11.53
C VAL A 50 17.94 9.08 11.98
N ASN A 51 18.03 9.37 13.28
CA ASN A 51 17.50 10.58 13.88
C ASN A 51 18.62 11.36 14.54
N TYR A 52 18.57 12.67 14.40
CA TYR A 52 19.47 13.62 15.04
C TYR A 52 18.65 14.70 15.74
N ASP A 53 18.92 14.98 17.00
CA ASP A 53 18.28 16.07 17.77
C ASP A 53 19.36 16.78 18.57
N ARG A 54 19.49 18.08 18.34
CA ARG A 54 20.46 18.89 19.07
C ARG A 54 19.95 20.32 19.23
N THR A 55 20.21 20.85 20.43
CA THR A 55 20.02 22.27 20.74
C THR A 55 21.38 22.97 20.80
N PHE A 56 21.53 24.07 20.08
CA PHE A 56 22.72 24.90 20.04
C PHE A 56 22.42 26.26 20.69
N SER A 57 23.35 26.76 21.48
CA SER A 57 23.23 28.08 22.12
C SER A 57 21.91 28.31 22.83
N ASN A 58 21.26 27.26 23.34
CA ASN A 58 19.96 27.23 24.04
C ASN A 58 18.76 27.83 23.27
N VAL A 59 18.96 28.35 22.07
CA VAL A 59 17.91 29.01 21.25
C VAL A 59 17.67 28.35 19.90
N HIS A 60 18.65 27.60 19.38
CA HIS A 60 18.55 26.93 18.08
C HIS A 60 18.37 25.41 18.31
N ARG A 61 17.25 24.85 17.90
CA ARG A 61 17.03 23.42 17.93
C ARG A 61 16.92 22.88 16.54
N LEU A 62 17.73 21.87 16.20
CA LEU A 62 17.66 21.14 14.95
C LEU A 62 17.32 19.68 15.24
N GLN A 63 16.22 19.23 14.64
CA GLN A 63 15.83 17.83 14.59
C GLN A 63 15.89 17.38 13.14
N ALA A 64 16.72 16.41 12.84
CA ALA A 64 16.84 15.84 11.50
C ALA A 64 16.50 14.36 11.53
N PHE A 65 15.87 13.91 10.48
CA PHE A 65 15.49 12.51 10.24
C PHE A 65 15.86 12.15 8.81
N ALA A 66 16.50 11.00 8.63
CA ALA A 66 16.72 10.41 7.32
C ALA A 66 16.35 8.93 7.37
N GLY A 67 15.75 8.42 6.30
CA GLY A 67 15.33 7.03 6.24
C GLY A 67 15.33 6.47 4.83
N ILE A 68 15.45 5.15 4.77
CA ILE A 68 15.24 4.33 3.59
C ILE A 68 14.20 3.28 3.91
N SER A 69 13.25 3.10 2.99
CA SER A 69 12.20 2.09 3.06
C SER A 69 12.18 1.30 1.77
N ALA A 70 12.22 -0.02 1.87
CA ALA A 70 12.07 -0.92 0.73
C ALA A 70 10.93 -1.89 1.02
N SER A 71 10.02 -2.07 0.06
CA SER A 71 8.92 -3.01 0.20
C SER A 71 8.63 -3.73 -1.12
N ARG A 72 8.11 -4.94 -1.00
CA ARG A 72 7.60 -5.71 -2.14
C ARG A 72 6.35 -6.47 -1.72
N LYS A 73 5.35 -6.46 -2.58
CA LYS A 73 4.14 -7.26 -2.48
C LYS A 73 4.00 -8.11 -3.73
N VAL A 74 3.77 -9.38 -3.55
CA VAL A 74 3.45 -10.33 -4.62
C VAL A 74 2.10 -10.93 -4.31
N TYR A 75 1.28 -11.05 -5.33
CA TYR A 75 -0.06 -11.58 -5.28
C TYR A 75 -0.21 -12.58 -6.42
N ASN A 76 -0.76 -13.73 -6.13
CA ASN A 76 -1.09 -14.75 -7.10
C ASN A 76 -2.44 -15.37 -6.77
N ASP A 77 -3.23 -15.59 -7.79
CA ASP A 77 -4.51 -16.26 -7.73
C ASP A 77 -4.61 -17.27 -8.86
N LEU A 78 -5.08 -18.46 -8.54
CA LEU A 78 -5.38 -19.52 -9.50
C LEU A 78 -6.77 -20.04 -9.22
N LYS A 79 -7.66 -19.92 -10.19
CA LYS A 79 -9.01 -20.46 -10.16
C LYS A 79 -9.17 -21.50 -11.27
N ALA A 80 -9.65 -22.67 -10.92
CA ALA A 80 -10.11 -23.69 -11.86
C ALA A 80 -11.59 -23.95 -11.60
N ASP A 81 -12.40 -23.96 -12.64
CA ASP A 81 -13.81 -24.32 -12.55
C ASP A 81 -14.25 -25.22 -13.71
N GLY A 82 -15.32 -25.96 -13.47
CA GLY A 82 -15.89 -26.85 -14.43
C GLY A 82 -17.40 -27.00 -14.25
N GLN A 83 -18.06 -27.39 -15.34
CA GLN A 83 -19.52 -27.62 -15.42
C GLN A 83 -19.81 -28.94 -16.11
N ARG A 84 -21.07 -29.39 -16.03
CA ARG A 84 -21.60 -30.58 -16.73
C ARG A 84 -20.87 -31.88 -16.33
N PHE A 85 -20.85 -32.14 -15.04
CA PHE A 85 -20.27 -33.39 -14.53
C PHE A 85 -21.21 -34.60 -14.76
N ALA A 86 -20.65 -35.70 -15.14
CA ALA A 86 -21.38 -36.96 -15.34
C ALA A 86 -21.90 -37.55 -14.00
N SER A 87 -21.26 -37.23 -12.87
CA SER A 87 -21.65 -37.64 -11.53
C SER A 87 -21.33 -36.57 -10.50
N ASN A 88 -22.13 -36.48 -9.46
CA ASN A 88 -21.92 -35.60 -8.31
C ASN A 88 -20.98 -36.18 -7.24
N ASP A 89 -20.56 -37.44 -7.38
CA ASP A 89 -19.89 -38.21 -6.30
C ASP A 89 -18.54 -37.62 -5.87
N LEU A 90 -17.81 -37.03 -6.79
CA LEU A 90 -16.50 -36.46 -6.50
C LEU A 90 -16.56 -34.99 -6.05
N GLY A 91 -17.72 -34.34 -6.20
CA GLY A 91 -17.87 -32.92 -5.84
C GLY A 91 -16.79 -32.03 -6.48
N PHE A 92 -16.24 -31.08 -5.73
CA PHE A 92 -15.19 -30.19 -6.22
C PHE A 92 -13.85 -30.87 -6.54
N ASN A 93 -13.64 -32.13 -6.13
CA ASN A 93 -12.43 -32.90 -6.48
C ASN A 93 -12.51 -33.50 -7.89
N GLY A 94 -13.67 -33.45 -8.50
CA GLY A 94 -13.93 -34.02 -9.83
C GLY A 94 -13.80 -33.03 -10.97
N LEU A 95 -13.02 -31.93 -10.90
CA LEU A 95 -12.93 -30.91 -11.93
C LEU A 95 -12.58 -31.47 -13.32
N PHE A 96 -11.76 -32.52 -13.39
CA PHE A 96 -11.46 -33.18 -14.66
C PHE A 96 -12.60 -34.05 -15.21
N GLY A 97 -13.62 -34.34 -14.41
CA GLY A 97 -14.80 -35.09 -14.80
C GLY A 97 -15.87 -34.25 -15.54
N ALA A 98 -15.65 -32.97 -15.76
CA ALA A 98 -16.52 -32.17 -16.61
C ALA A 98 -16.59 -32.79 -18.03
N ALA A 99 -17.79 -32.87 -18.60
CA ALA A 99 -18.06 -33.64 -19.81
C ALA A 99 -17.19 -33.25 -20.99
N ASP A 100 -16.95 -31.95 -21.20
CA ASP A 100 -16.21 -31.43 -22.33
C ASP A 100 -15.12 -30.45 -21.91
N ALA A 101 -14.08 -30.33 -22.73
CA ALA A 101 -12.99 -29.39 -22.49
C ALA A 101 -13.46 -27.93 -22.46
N GLU A 102 -14.51 -27.59 -23.20
CA GLU A 102 -15.12 -26.25 -23.26
C GLU A 102 -15.78 -25.83 -21.94
N ASN A 103 -16.12 -26.79 -21.10
CA ASN A 103 -16.73 -26.57 -19.79
C ASN A 103 -15.71 -26.54 -18.64
N ARG A 104 -14.41 -26.49 -18.95
CA ARG A 104 -13.31 -26.40 -18.00
C ARG A 104 -12.59 -25.09 -18.19
N HIS A 105 -12.53 -24.26 -17.14
CA HIS A 105 -11.86 -22.98 -17.21
C HIS A 105 -10.74 -22.92 -16.17
N ILE A 106 -9.61 -22.39 -16.58
CA ILE A 106 -8.49 -22.09 -15.70
C ILE A 106 -8.17 -20.61 -15.89
N ASN A 107 -8.28 -19.85 -14.80
CA ASN A 107 -7.94 -18.45 -14.74
C ASN A 107 -6.84 -18.23 -13.71
N ASN A 108 -5.85 -17.43 -14.06
CA ASN A 108 -4.84 -17.02 -13.11
C ASN A 108 -4.63 -15.51 -13.18
N SER A 109 -4.30 -14.93 -12.03
CA SER A 109 -3.83 -13.56 -11.95
C SER A 109 -2.53 -13.50 -11.16
N TYR A 110 -1.65 -12.63 -11.60
CA TYR A 110 -0.37 -12.36 -10.95
C TYR A 110 -0.14 -10.86 -10.92
N SER A 111 0.23 -10.37 -9.75
CA SER A 111 0.56 -8.98 -9.52
C SER A 111 1.80 -8.90 -8.64
N ALA A 112 2.75 -8.04 -8.99
CA ALA A 112 3.95 -7.82 -8.19
C ALA A 112 4.36 -6.35 -8.25
N GLY A 113 4.40 -5.71 -7.09
CA GLY A 113 4.84 -4.33 -6.94
C GLY A 113 5.98 -4.21 -5.95
N SER A 114 6.95 -3.36 -6.27
CA SER A 114 8.06 -2.99 -5.39
C SER A 114 8.13 -1.47 -5.27
N LEU A 115 8.46 -1.01 -4.06
CA LEU A 115 8.66 0.41 -3.77
C LEU A 115 9.97 0.57 -3.00
N LEU A 116 10.79 1.52 -3.45
CA LEU A 116 11.98 1.96 -2.75
C LEU A 116 11.86 3.46 -2.49
N SER A 117 11.97 3.87 -1.24
CA SER A 117 11.77 5.25 -0.82
C SER A 117 12.96 5.74 -0.01
N TYR A 118 13.42 6.94 -0.33
CA TYR A 118 14.33 7.71 0.50
C TYR A 118 13.57 8.91 1.06
N VAL A 119 13.73 9.16 2.34
CA VAL A 119 13.07 10.29 3.00
C VAL A 119 14.07 11.03 3.88
N ALA A 120 14.03 12.35 3.82
CA ALA A 120 14.76 13.21 4.73
C ALA A 120 13.86 14.36 5.20
N ARG A 121 13.96 14.69 6.48
CA ARG A 121 13.25 15.81 7.08
C ARG A 121 14.17 16.55 8.03
N ALA A 122 14.10 17.87 7.99
CA ALA A 122 14.74 18.73 8.96
C ALA A 122 13.67 19.67 9.57
N ASN A 123 13.61 19.68 10.89
CA ASN A 123 12.81 20.62 11.67
C ASN A 123 13.79 21.53 12.41
N TYR A 124 13.71 22.81 12.13
CA TYR A 124 14.50 23.82 12.80
C TYR A 124 13.59 24.73 13.59
N SER A 125 13.97 25.04 14.82
CA SER A 125 13.29 26.06 15.62
C SER A 125 14.28 27.04 16.22
N TYR A 126 13.89 28.33 16.18
CA TYR A 126 14.64 29.42 16.80
C TYR A 126 13.84 30.01 17.95
N ALA A 127 14.45 29.99 19.14
CA ALA A 127 13.92 30.54 20.38
C ALA A 127 12.49 30.08 20.72
N TYR A 128 12.06 28.90 20.23
CA TYR A 128 10.68 28.41 20.32
C TYR A 128 9.61 29.34 19.74
N ARG A 129 10.02 30.27 18.87
CA ARG A 129 9.14 31.23 18.21
C ARG A 129 8.93 30.92 16.74
N TYR A 130 10.02 30.67 16.03
CA TYR A 130 10.01 30.41 14.59
C TYR A 130 10.33 28.95 14.34
N PHE A 131 9.54 28.34 13.49
CA PHE A 131 9.70 26.92 13.14
C PHE A 131 9.72 26.78 11.63
N VAL A 132 10.68 26.03 11.15
CA VAL A 132 10.83 25.69 9.73
C VAL A 132 10.91 24.18 9.62
N THR A 133 10.09 23.58 8.77
CA THR A 133 10.18 22.16 8.43
C THR A 133 10.41 22.03 6.93
N VAL A 134 11.40 21.26 6.55
CA VAL A 134 11.66 20.86 5.17
C VAL A 134 11.66 19.34 5.10
N THR A 135 10.94 18.79 4.13
CA THR A 135 10.92 17.34 3.88
C THR A 135 11.17 17.10 2.40
N GLY A 136 12.00 16.14 2.09
CA GLY A 136 12.17 15.60 0.75
C GLY A 136 11.91 14.10 0.79
N ARG A 137 11.12 13.60 -0.15
CA ARG A 137 10.88 12.17 -0.36
C ARG A 137 11.13 11.82 -1.81
N TRP A 138 11.90 10.77 -2.04
CA TRP A 138 12.22 10.27 -3.36
C TRP A 138 11.79 8.80 -3.43
N ASP A 139 10.76 8.53 -4.23
CA ASP A 139 10.11 7.23 -4.34
C ASP A 139 10.34 6.62 -5.72
N GLY A 140 10.81 5.38 -5.72
CA GLY A 140 10.94 4.56 -6.93
C GLY A 140 9.96 3.40 -6.89
N SER A 141 9.01 3.37 -7.83
CA SER A 141 7.98 2.33 -7.92
C SER A 141 8.11 1.52 -9.19
N SER A 142 8.04 0.18 -9.06
CA SER A 142 8.03 -0.74 -10.19
C SER A 142 6.74 -0.70 -11.02
N LYS A 143 5.72 0.02 -10.57
CA LYS A 143 4.44 0.18 -11.27
C LYS A 143 4.54 1.10 -12.49
N PHE A 144 5.62 1.88 -12.59
CA PHE A 144 5.86 2.80 -13.70
C PHE A 144 6.87 2.24 -14.71
N ALA A 145 6.75 2.69 -15.95
CA ALA A 145 7.66 2.30 -17.02
C ALA A 145 9.12 2.64 -16.71
N LYS A 146 10.04 1.88 -17.31
CA LYS A 146 11.49 2.18 -17.19
C LYS A 146 11.77 3.63 -17.60
N GLY A 147 12.57 4.33 -16.80
CA GLY A 147 12.88 5.75 -16.98
C GLY A 147 11.91 6.72 -16.31
N HIS A 148 10.73 6.27 -15.86
CA HIS A 148 9.74 7.10 -15.17
C HIS A 148 9.36 6.55 -13.77
N GLN A 149 10.18 5.66 -13.23
CA GLN A 149 9.92 4.97 -11.98
C GLN A 149 10.12 5.84 -10.73
N TRP A 150 10.86 6.94 -10.87
CA TRP A 150 11.26 7.78 -9.74
C TRP A 150 10.52 9.10 -9.72
N GLY A 151 10.00 9.46 -8.55
CA GLY A 151 9.38 10.74 -8.27
C GLY A 151 9.98 11.41 -7.04
N PHE A 152 10.14 12.75 -7.11
CA PHE A 152 10.60 13.55 -5.98
C PHE A 152 9.45 14.40 -5.44
N PHE A 153 9.20 14.33 -4.14
CA PHE A 153 8.08 14.95 -3.44
C PHE A 153 8.60 15.86 -2.31
N PRO A 154 8.91 17.12 -2.61
CA PRO A 154 9.31 18.08 -1.62
C PRO A 154 8.13 18.66 -0.86
N SER A 155 8.34 19.02 0.41
CA SER A 155 7.42 19.84 1.18
C SER A 155 8.17 20.76 2.13
N PHE A 156 7.58 21.93 2.41
CA PHE A 156 8.08 22.81 3.44
C PHE A 156 6.92 23.41 4.24
N SER A 157 7.17 23.75 5.49
CA SER A 157 6.23 24.49 6.32
C SER A 157 6.96 25.48 7.22
N LEU A 158 6.26 26.56 7.49
CA LEU A 158 6.69 27.60 8.42
C LEU A 158 5.65 27.73 9.53
N ALA A 159 6.12 27.99 10.75
CA ALA A 159 5.21 28.35 11.82
C ALA A 159 5.83 29.44 12.71
N TRP A 160 4.98 30.33 13.19
CA TRP A 160 5.34 31.41 14.08
C TRP A 160 4.47 31.37 15.34
N ASP A 161 5.10 31.24 16.47
CA ASP A 161 4.46 31.28 17.78
C ASP A 161 4.51 32.73 18.31
N ILE A 162 3.42 33.43 18.14
CA ILE A 162 3.29 34.83 18.51
C ILE A 162 3.30 35.01 20.02
N THR A 163 2.80 34.06 20.78
CA THR A 163 2.76 34.13 22.24
C THR A 163 4.12 34.13 22.89
N ASN A 164 5.14 33.58 22.20
CA ASN A 164 6.52 33.56 22.70
C ASN A 164 7.32 34.83 22.33
N GLU A 165 6.67 35.80 21.66
CA GLU A 165 7.34 37.04 21.30
C GLU A 165 7.40 38.03 22.47
N PRO A 166 8.49 38.83 22.59
CA PRO A 166 8.65 39.80 23.68
C PRO A 166 7.57 40.86 23.73
N PHE A 167 6.94 41.18 22.59
CA PHE A 167 5.89 42.20 22.48
C PHE A 167 4.50 41.66 22.86
N PHE A 168 4.33 40.34 22.97
CA PHE A 168 3.02 39.75 23.25
C PHE A 168 2.69 39.83 24.72
N PRO A 169 1.58 40.47 25.12
CA PRO A 169 1.17 40.54 26.52
C PRO A 169 0.78 39.14 27.03
N ARG A 170 1.22 38.80 28.23
CA ARG A 170 0.76 37.55 28.88
C ARG A 170 -0.69 37.72 29.30
N LEU A 171 -1.58 36.97 28.63
CA LEU A 171 -3.01 36.93 28.91
C LEU A 171 -3.37 35.61 29.51
N ASP A 172 -3.98 35.59 30.69
CA ASP A 172 -4.32 34.33 31.40
C ASP A 172 -5.31 33.44 30.64
N GLN A 173 -6.08 34.03 29.71
CA GLN A 173 -7.06 33.31 28.88
C GLN A 173 -6.47 32.76 27.58
N VAL A 174 -5.24 33.11 27.22
CA VAL A 174 -4.63 32.76 25.94
C VAL A 174 -3.33 31.97 26.16
N ASN A 175 -3.39 30.66 25.98
CA ASN A 175 -2.23 29.79 26.15
C ASN A 175 -1.26 29.83 24.99
N GLN A 176 -1.76 29.87 23.75
CA GLN A 176 -0.92 29.88 22.55
C GLN A 176 -1.65 30.47 21.33
N ILE A 177 -0.96 31.36 20.61
CA ILE A 177 -1.32 31.81 19.27
C ILE A 177 -0.18 31.41 18.33
N LYS A 178 -0.46 30.47 17.44
CA LYS A 178 0.54 29.98 16.47
C LYS A 178 -0.01 30.03 15.06
N LEU A 179 0.64 30.85 14.21
CA LEU A 179 0.36 30.90 12.79
C LEU A 179 1.17 29.82 12.07
N ARG A 180 0.56 29.12 11.10
CA ARG A 180 1.21 28.06 10.32
C ARG A 180 0.83 28.16 8.85
N GLY A 181 1.80 27.89 7.99
CA GLY A 181 1.59 27.75 6.54
C GLY A 181 2.58 26.78 5.97
N GLY A 182 2.21 26.11 4.90
CA GLY A 182 3.10 25.15 4.24
C GLY A 182 2.60 24.80 2.85
N TYR A 183 3.51 24.19 2.09
CA TYR A 183 3.26 23.69 0.76
C TYR A 183 4.00 22.36 0.56
N GLY A 184 3.40 21.46 -0.21
CA GLY A 184 4.02 20.19 -0.52
C GLY A 184 3.44 19.55 -1.77
N ILE A 185 4.28 18.76 -2.42
CA ILE A 185 3.90 17.92 -3.56
C ILE A 185 3.78 16.50 -3.06
N VAL A 186 2.69 15.83 -3.42
CA VAL A 186 2.45 14.42 -3.10
C VAL A 186 2.33 13.60 -4.37
N GLY A 187 2.87 12.38 -4.35
CA GLY A 187 2.73 11.41 -5.43
C GLY A 187 1.58 10.46 -5.17
N ASN A 188 0.97 10.00 -6.25
CA ASN A 188 0.03 8.88 -6.21
C ASN A 188 0.57 7.73 -7.07
N GLN A 189 0.63 6.52 -6.51
CA GLN A 189 1.02 5.29 -7.18
C GLN A 189 -0.13 4.25 -7.20
N ASP A 190 -1.37 4.69 -6.92
CA ASP A 190 -2.54 3.81 -6.93
C ASP A 190 -3.00 3.53 -8.37
N ILE A 191 -2.12 2.87 -9.11
CA ILE A 191 -2.35 2.34 -10.44
C ILE A 191 -2.16 0.82 -10.42
N GLY A 192 -2.81 0.12 -11.38
CA GLY A 192 -2.62 -1.32 -11.55
C GLY A 192 -1.17 -1.68 -11.84
N ASP A 193 -0.76 -2.87 -11.40
CA ASP A 193 0.56 -3.40 -11.73
C ASP A 193 0.63 -3.73 -13.22
N PHE A 194 1.80 -3.55 -13.83
CA PHE A 194 2.08 -3.82 -15.25
C PHE A 194 1.25 -3.01 -16.27
N MET A 195 0.53 -1.96 -15.87
CA MET A 195 -0.26 -1.14 -16.80
C MET A 195 0.58 -0.46 -17.88
N TYR A 196 1.89 -0.32 -17.67
CA TYR A 196 2.83 0.19 -18.67
C TYR A 196 3.25 -0.86 -19.71
N ALA A 197 2.98 -2.15 -19.45
CA ALA A 197 3.29 -3.22 -20.39
C ALA A 197 2.16 -3.32 -21.43
N THR A 198 2.47 -3.11 -22.68
CA THR A 198 1.53 -3.40 -23.77
C THR A 198 1.41 -4.92 -23.87
N LEU A 199 0.28 -5.46 -23.45
CA LEU A 199 -0.06 -6.86 -23.65
C LEU A 199 -0.58 -6.97 -25.10
N TYR A 200 0.17 -7.66 -25.93
CA TYR A 200 -0.25 -8.05 -27.28
C TYR A 200 -1.01 -9.35 -27.21
#